data_22018dd0d9727540944e178c337995c4
#
_entry.id   22018dd0d9727540944e178c337995c4
#
_cell.length_a   1.000
_cell.length_b   1.000
_cell.length_c   1.000
_cell.angle_alpha   90.00
_cell.angle_beta   90.00
_cell.angle_gamma   90.00
#
_symmetry.space_group_name_H-M   'P 1'
#
loop_
_entity.id
_entity.type
_entity.pdbx_description
1 polymer ?
#
loop_
_entity_poly.entity_id
_entity_poly.type
_entity_poly.pdbx_seq_one_letter_code
_entity_poly.pdbx_strand_id
1 'polypeptide(L)'
;MHDFLKNYPIIPVVVIERVEDAVPLAEAMVAGGLPILEVTLRTAAAVEGIKQIIKHVPQAIVGSGTVCSPRQFALSEDLGCQFIVSPGSTEALLKIASASSVAYLPGVSSPSELMRGLDAGFDCFKFFPAEAVGGVNLLKSLQGPFAQARFCATGGIGLHNVMNYLALGNVLSVGGSWITSQSLVREKRWEDIRNLATEAIALCKE
;
A
#
# COMPACT_ATOMS: atom_id res chain seq x y z
N MET A 1 -7.06 11.01 1.45
CA MET A 1 -6.59 9.63 1.71
C MET A 1 -7.67 8.72 2.32
N HIS A 2 -8.51 9.19 3.23
CA HIS A 2 -9.54 8.40 3.90
C HIS A 2 -10.48 7.64 2.93
N ASP A 3 -11.15 8.35 2.02
CA ASP A 3 -12.06 7.72 1.04
C ASP A 3 -11.33 6.77 0.10
N PHE A 4 -10.07 7.08 -0.23
CA PHE A 4 -9.23 6.22 -1.04
C PHE A 4 -9.02 4.86 -0.35
N LEU A 5 -8.58 4.84 0.92
CA LEU A 5 -8.37 3.60 1.67
C LEU A 5 -9.67 2.82 1.87
N LYS A 6 -10.77 3.54 2.13
CA LYS A 6 -12.09 2.91 2.32
C LYS A 6 -12.60 2.21 1.06
N ASN A 7 -12.31 2.77 -0.11
CA ASN A 7 -12.69 2.17 -1.39
C ASN A 7 -11.81 0.96 -1.78
N TYR A 8 -10.60 0.87 -1.19
CA TYR A 8 -9.65 -0.21 -1.47
C TYR A 8 -9.20 -0.88 -0.15
N PRO A 9 -10.05 -1.77 0.42
CA PRO A 9 -9.75 -2.42 1.71
C PRO A 9 -8.53 -3.35 1.64
N ILE A 10 -8.09 -3.74 0.44
CA ILE A 10 -6.85 -4.50 0.23
C ILE A 10 -6.00 -3.77 -0.81
N ILE A 11 -4.75 -3.49 -0.45
CA ILE A 11 -3.74 -2.87 -1.32
C ILE A 11 -2.61 -3.87 -1.53
N PRO A 12 -2.51 -4.48 -2.73
CA PRO A 12 -1.40 -5.38 -3.05
C PRO A 12 -0.06 -4.66 -3.06
N VAL A 13 0.89 -5.20 -2.29
CA VAL A 13 2.27 -4.72 -2.25
C VAL A 13 3.10 -5.52 -3.23
N VAL A 14 3.53 -4.87 -4.30
CA VAL A 14 4.15 -5.47 -5.48
C VAL A 14 5.65 -5.24 -5.50
N VAL A 15 6.41 -6.29 -5.83
CA VAL A 15 7.84 -6.21 -6.15
C VAL A 15 8.03 -6.61 -7.61
N ILE A 16 8.47 -5.67 -8.45
CA ILE A 16 8.78 -5.93 -9.86
C ILE A 16 10.28 -6.21 -9.98
N GLU A 17 10.65 -7.45 -10.28
CA GLU A 17 12.06 -7.83 -10.49
C GLU A 17 12.50 -7.69 -11.95
N ARG A 18 11.57 -7.86 -12.88
CA ARG A 18 11.78 -7.75 -14.33
C ARG A 18 10.70 -6.86 -14.92
N VAL A 19 11.09 -5.94 -15.79
CA VAL A 19 10.18 -4.96 -16.40
C VAL A 19 9.07 -5.65 -17.21
N GLU A 20 9.40 -6.75 -17.89
CA GLU A 20 8.45 -7.52 -18.69
C GLU A 20 7.29 -8.14 -17.89
N ASP A 21 7.44 -8.31 -16.58
CA ASP A 21 6.39 -8.87 -15.72
C ASP A 21 5.38 -7.78 -15.26
N ALA A 22 5.71 -6.50 -15.39
CA ALA A 22 4.94 -5.40 -14.84
C ALA A 22 3.52 -5.31 -15.42
N VAL A 23 3.41 -5.30 -16.75
CA VAL A 23 2.13 -5.18 -17.45
C VAL A 23 1.26 -6.42 -17.25
N PRO A 24 1.75 -7.67 -17.50
CA PRO A 24 0.94 -8.86 -17.27
C PRO A 24 0.44 -9.00 -15.82
N LEU A 25 1.26 -8.62 -14.84
CA LEU A 25 0.87 -8.60 -13.44
C LEU A 25 -0.29 -7.63 -13.19
N ALA A 26 -0.18 -6.40 -13.69
CA ALA A 26 -1.22 -5.39 -13.50
C ALA A 26 -2.52 -5.77 -14.22
N GLU A 27 -2.44 -6.35 -15.42
CA GLU A 27 -3.60 -6.88 -16.15
C GLU A 27 -4.30 -8.00 -15.37
N ALA A 28 -3.55 -8.92 -14.77
CA ALA A 28 -4.10 -10.00 -13.94
C ALA A 28 -4.83 -9.44 -12.71
N MET A 29 -4.26 -8.43 -12.06
CA MET A 29 -4.87 -7.76 -10.91
C MET A 29 -6.17 -7.05 -11.29
N VAL A 30 -6.17 -6.27 -12.38
CA VAL A 30 -7.36 -5.58 -12.90
C VAL A 30 -8.45 -6.58 -13.29
N ALA A 31 -8.08 -7.66 -14.00
CA ALA A 31 -9.01 -8.72 -14.40
C ALA A 31 -9.60 -9.47 -13.20
N GLY A 32 -8.88 -9.56 -12.09
CA GLY A 32 -9.36 -10.07 -10.80
C GLY A 32 -10.23 -9.08 -10.02
N GLY A 33 -10.44 -7.86 -10.55
CA GLY A 33 -11.25 -6.81 -9.93
C GLY A 33 -10.52 -5.98 -8.86
N LEU A 34 -9.20 -6.14 -8.71
CA LEU A 34 -8.37 -5.40 -7.76
C LEU A 34 -7.38 -4.49 -8.52
N PRO A 35 -7.83 -3.30 -8.99
CA PRO A 35 -7.04 -2.47 -9.91
C PRO A 35 -5.90 -1.71 -9.23
N ILE A 36 -5.80 -1.73 -7.90
CA ILE A 36 -4.82 -0.97 -7.13
C ILE A 36 -3.53 -1.77 -6.91
N LEU A 37 -2.36 -1.10 -7.08
CA LEU A 37 -1.03 -1.70 -6.89
C LEU A 37 -0.09 -0.71 -6.19
N GLU A 38 0.46 -1.09 -5.03
CA GLU A 38 1.61 -0.43 -4.41
C GLU A 38 2.90 -1.03 -4.96
N VAL A 39 3.51 -0.44 -5.99
CA VAL A 39 4.77 -0.92 -6.56
C VAL A 39 5.95 -0.38 -5.74
N THR A 40 6.69 -1.28 -5.10
CA THR A 40 7.78 -0.88 -4.19
C THR A 40 9.05 -0.49 -4.93
N LEU A 41 9.67 0.64 -4.58
CA LEU A 41 10.94 1.12 -5.16
C LEU A 41 12.16 0.36 -4.58
N ARG A 42 12.09 -0.97 -4.55
CA ARG A 42 13.14 -1.86 -3.98
C ARG A 42 14.06 -2.48 -5.03
N THR A 43 13.70 -2.37 -6.30
CA THR A 43 14.43 -2.99 -7.42
C THR A 43 14.76 -1.98 -8.50
N ALA A 44 15.76 -2.27 -9.32
CA ALA A 44 16.11 -1.45 -10.46
C ALA A 44 14.98 -1.40 -11.52
N ALA A 45 14.16 -2.45 -11.62
CA ALA A 45 13.05 -2.55 -12.57
C ALA A 45 11.80 -1.76 -12.14
N ALA A 46 11.68 -1.35 -10.87
CA ALA A 46 10.45 -0.77 -10.33
C ALA A 46 10.02 0.50 -11.06
N VAL A 47 10.93 1.43 -11.31
CA VAL A 47 10.64 2.72 -11.96
C VAL A 47 10.12 2.52 -13.38
N GLU A 48 10.81 1.69 -14.17
CA GLU A 48 10.38 1.39 -15.52
C GLU A 48 9.08 0.55 -15.52
N GLY A 49 8.94 -0.38 -14.57
CA GLY A 49 7.71 -1.15 -14.38
C GLY A 49 6.49 -0.26 -14.12
N ILE A 50 6.61 0.74 -13.23
CA ILE A 50 5.55 1.74 -12.99
C ILE A 50 5.16 2.45 -14.29
N LYS A 51 6.14 2.95 -15.07
CA LYS A 51 5.87 3.61 -16.36
C LYS A 51 5.11 2.71 -17.33
N GLN A 52 5.54 1.45 -17.43
CA GLN A 52 4.90 0.49 -18.33
C GLN A 52 3.46 0.19 -17.91
N ILE A 53 3.20 0.02 -16.61
CA ILE A 53 1.84 -0.20 -16.10
C ILE A 53 0.96 1.02 -16.41
N ILE A 54 1.39 2.23 -16.05
CA ILE A 54 0.61 3.46 -16.26
C ILE A 54 0.29 3.65 -17.75
N LYS A 55 1.25 3.34 -18.63
CA LYS A 55 1.09 3.50 -20.07
C LYS A 55 0.15 2.47 -20.70
N HIS A 56 0.22 1.21 -20.27
CA HIS A 56 -0.41 0.10 -20.98
C HIS A 56 -1.65 -0.46 -20.26
N VAL A 57 -1.83 -0.17 -18.96
CA VAL A 57 -2.96 -0.64 -18.16
C VAL A 57 -3.69 0.57 -17.52
N PRO A 58 -4.41 1.36 -18.31
CA PRO A 58 -5.00 2.63 -17.84
C PRO A 58 -6.07 2.45 -16.74
N GLN A 59 -6.57 1.24 -16.54
CA GLN A 59 -7.48 0.91 -15.44
C GLN A 59 -6.77 0.69 -14.11
N ALA A 60 -5.44 0.50 -14.13
CA ALA A 60 -4.66 0.29 -12.92
C ALA A 60 -4.47 1.61 -12.14
N ILE A 61 -4.67 1.54 -10.84
CA ILE A 61 -4.38 2.61 -9.89
C ILE A 61 -3.00 2.33 -9.29
N VAL A 62 -2.01 3.03 -9.81
CA VAL A 62 -0.61 2.75 -9.49
C VAL A 62 -0.08 3.73 -8.46
N GLY A 63 0.41 3.20 -7.35
CA GLY A 63 1.17 3.95 -6.36
C GLY A 63 2.59 3.42 -6.21
N SER A 64 3.48 4.28 -5.74
CA SER A 64 4.84 3.90 -5.36
C SER A 64 4.91 3.57 -3.87
N GLY A 65 5.55 2.46 -3.54
CA GLY A 65 5.84 2.05 -2.17
C GLY A 65 7.34 2.09 -1.85
N THR A 66 7.66 2.00 -0.56
CA THR A 66 9.06 2.06 -0.07
C THR A 66 9.75 3.38 -0.44
N VAL A 67 8.99 4.47 -0.43
CA VAL A 67 9.52 5.82 -0.64
C VAL A 67 10.17 6.30 0.65
N CYS A 68 11.50 6.38 0.67
CA CYS A 68 12.31 6.65 1.87
C CYS A 68 13.01 8.02 1.84
N SER A 69 12.78 8.82 0.80
CA SER A 69 13.42 10.13 0.65
C SER A 69 12.59 11.12 -0.15
N PRO A 70 12.78 12.45 0.04
CA PRO A 70 12.15 13.47 -0.79
C PRO A 70 12.43 13.31 -2.29
N ARG A 71 13.63 12.83 -2.65
CA ARG A 71 13.97 12.54 -4.06
C ARG A 71 13.10 11.43 -4.65
N GLN A 72 12.86 10.35 -3.90
CA GLN A 72 11.98 9.27 -4.35
C GLN A 72 10.51 9.72 -4.37
N PHE A 73 10.12 10.62 -3.47
CA PHE A 73 8.78 11.23 -3.47
C PHE A 73 8.56 12.03 -4.77
N ALA A 74 9.44 12.98 -5.09
CA ALA A 74 9.37 13.75 -6.32
C ALA A 74 9.42 12.85 -7.58
N LEU A 75 10.29 11.83 -7.61
CA LEU A 75 10.30 10.84 -8.68
C LEU A 75 8.94 10.16 -8.84
N SER A 76 8.26 9.83 -7.76
CA SER A 76 6.95 9.18 -7.82
C SER A 76 5.87 10.10 -8.38
N GLU A 77 5.93 11.40 -8.07
CA GLU A 77 5.06 12.41 -8.68
C GLU A 77 5.33 12.55 -10.19
N ASP A 78 6.59 12.66 -10.57
CA ASP A 78 7.02 12.77 -11.99
C ASP A 78 6.61 11.54 -12.81
N LEU A 79 6.57 10.36 -12.19
CA LEU A 79 6.08 9.11 -12.80
C LEU A 79 4.56 9.08 -13.01
N GLY A 80 3.82 9.99 -12.38
CA GLY A 80 2.35 9.99 -12.40
C GLY A 80 1.71 8.98 -11.45
N CYS A 81 2.41 8.60 -10.37
CA CYS A 81 1.81 7.75 -9.33
C CYS A 81 0.60 8.46 -8.69
N GLN A 82 -0.50 7.73 -8.53
CA GLN A 82 -1.74 8.26 -7.96
C GLN A 82 -1.73 8.30 -6.44
N PHE A 83 -0.86 7.52 -5.81
CA PHE A 83 -0.58 7.59 -4.38
C PHE A 83 0.87 7.18 -4.08
N ILE A 84 1.36 7.61 -2.93
CA ILE A 84 2.74 7.39 -2.48
C ILE A 84 2.71 6.82 -1.06
N VAL A 85 3.52 5.79 -0.82
CA VAL A 85 3.58 5.09 0.48
C VAL A 85 5.03 4.99 0.96
N SER A 86 5.26 5.34 2.22
CA SER A 86 6.57 5.16 2.88
C SER A 86 6.51 4.12 4.00
N PRO A 87 7.61 3.42 4.28
CA PRO A 87 7.67 2.45 5.39
C PRO A 87 7.75 3.11 6.77
N GLY A 88 8.17 4.34 6.83
CA GLY A 88 8.27 5.23 7.97
C GLY A 88 8.21 6.67 7.48
N SER A 89 8.17 7.67 8.36
CA SER A 89 8.05 9.07 7.97
C SER A 89 9.12 9.93 8.64
N THR A 90 9.92 10.63 7.83
CA THR A 90 10.83 11.67 8.29
C THR A 90 10.16 13.03 8.17
N GLU A 91 10.65 14.03 8.91
CA GLU A 91 10.17 15.42 8.80
C GLU A 91 10.25 15.94 7.34
N ALA A 92 11.33 15.59 6.64
CA ALA A 92 11.52 15.97 5.24
C ALA A 92 10.46 15.35 4.31
N LEU A 93 10.07 14.08 4.53
CA LEU A 93 8.99 13.43 3.79
C LEU A 93 7.62 14.03 4.14
N LEU A 94 7.33 14.25 5.41
CA LEU A 94 6.09 14.88 5.85
C LEU A 94 5.94 16.28 5.23
N LYS A 95 7.02 17.06 5.24
CA LYS A 95 7.03 18.43 4.68
C LYS A 95 6.77 18.45 3.17
N ILE A 96 7.45 17.62 2.37
CA ILE A 96 7.21 17.57 0.92
C ILE A 96 5.81 17.06 0.61
N ALA A 97 5.34 16.06 1.34
CA ALA A 97 4.02 15.47 1.15
C ALA A 97 2.88 16.43 1.51
N SER A 98 3.05 17.27 2.56
CA SER A 98 2.05 18.30 2.93
C SER A 98 1.90 19.41 1.87
N ALA A 99 2.92 19.58 1.02
CA ALA A 99 2.88 20.55 -0.09
C ALA A 99 2.42 19.93 -1.42
N SER A 100 2.25 18.62 -1.46
CA SER A 100 1.86 17.86 -2.66
C SER A 100 0.35 17.68 -2.74
N SER A 101 -0.17 17.55 -3.96
CA SER A 101 -1.54 17.12 -4.23
C SER A 101 -1.70 15.60 -4.35
N VAL A 102 -0.58 14.86 -4.44
CA VAL A 102 -0.60 13.40 -4.53
C VAL A 102 -0.93 12.79 -3.16
N ALA A 103 -1.83 11.83 -3.14
CA ALA A 103 -2.21 11.14 -1.92
C ALA A 103 -0.99 10.44 -1.28
N TYR A 104 -0.69 10.76 -0.01
CA TYR A 104 0.44 10.19 0.70
C TYR A 104 0.00 9.41 1.93
N LEU A 105 0.61 8.25 2.12
CA LEU A 105 0.40 7.35 3.26
C LEU A 105 1.71 7.20 4.04
N PRO A 106 1.96 8.04 5.06
CA PRO A 106 3.16 7.97 5.90
C PRO A 106 3.18 6.71 6.76
N GLY A 107 4.33 6.04 6.83
CA GLY A 107 4.54 4.90 7.70
C GLY A 107 4.74 5.30 9.15
N VAL A 108 4.13 4.54 10.08
CA VAL A 108 4.27 4.68 11.54
C VAL A 108 4.27 3.31 12.21
N SER A 109 4.99 3.19 13.33
CA SER A 109 5.04 2.00 14.18
C SER A 109 4.89 2.31 15.68
N SER A 110 4.84 3.58 16.05
CA SER A 110 4.80 4.04 17.43
C SER A 110 3.88 5.25 17.63
N PRO A 111 3.41 5.50 18.88
CA PRO A 111 2.64 6.69 19.22
C PRO A 111 3.34 8.00 18.87
N SER A 112 4.68 8.09 19.08
CA SER A 112 5.45 9.31 18.80
C SER A 112 5.53 9.62 17.30
N GLU A 113 5.63 8.60 16.44
CA GLU A 113 5.59 8.77 14.99
C GLU A 113 4.19 9.19 14.53
N LEU A 114 3.16 8.59 15.13
CA LEU A 114 1.77 8.94 14.86
C LEU A 114 1.48 10.40 15.21
N MET A 115 1.92 10.88 16.39
CA MET A 115 1.77 12.29 16.80
C MET A 115 2.44 13.22 15.79
N ARG A 116 3.69 12.95 15.37
CA ARG A 116 4.36 13.77 14.34
C ARG A 116 3.62 13.80 13.01
N GLY A 117 3.03 12.69 12.60
CA GLY A 117 2.21 12.65 11.39
C GLY A 117 0.93 13.45 11.51
N LEU A 118 0.25 13.39 12.67
CA LEU A 118 -0.94 14.18 12.97
C LEU A 118 -0.62 15.69 13.01
N ASP A 119 0.50 16.08 13.65
CA ASP A 119 0.96 17.48 13.67
C ASP A 119 1.27 18.02 12.25
N ALA A 120 1.70 17.14 11.34
CA ALA A 120 1.91 17.48 9.94
C ALA A 120 0.62 17.50 9.09
N GLY A 121 -0.55 17.23 9.70
CA GLY A 121 -1.86 17.29 9.06
C GLY A 121 -2.33 16.00 8.39
N PHE A 122 -1.67 14.87 8.63
CA PHE A 122 -2.11 13.55 8.14
C PHE A 122 -3.03 12.88 9.16
N ASP A 123 -4.04 12.18 8.68
CA ASP A 123 -5.00 11.39 9.49
C ASP A 123 -5.03 9.91 9.11
N CYS A 124 -4.40 9.56 7.98
CA CYS A 124 -4.27 8.19 7.47
C CYS A 124 -2.81 7.77 7.43
N PHE A 125 -2.50 6.57 7.92
CA PHE A 125 -1.14 6.08 8.12
C PHE A 125 -0.98 4.64 7.65
N LYS A 126 0.19 4.30 7.11
CA LYS A 126 0.63 2.91 7.00
C LYS A 126 1.14 2.45 8.35
N PHE A 127 0.46 1.47 8.96
CA PHE A 127 0.97 0.81 10.16
C PHE A 127 1.91 -0.33 9.75
N PHE A 128 3.22 -0.14 9.94
CA PHE A 128 4.25 -1.04 9.43
C PHE A 128 5.48 -1.12 10.34
N PRO A 129 6.09 -2.30 10.50
CA PRO A 129 5.66 -3.65 10.08
C PRO A 129 4.65 -4.25 11.07
N ALA A 130 3.38 -4.39 10.66
CA ALA A 130 2.22 -4.59 11.53
C ALA A 130 2.38 -5.73 12.56
N GLU A 131 2.60 -6.96 12.11
CA GLU A 131 2.72 -8.12 13.01
C GLU A 131 3.94 -7.99 13.95
N ALA A 132 5.07 -7.50 13.43
CA ALA A 132 6.31 -7.42 14.20
C ALA A 132 6.26 -6.39 15.34
N VAL A 133 5.40 -5.35 15.23
CA VAL A 133 5.32 -4.26 16.24
C VAL A 133 4.14 -4.39 17.19
N GLY A 134 3.36 -5.49 17.11
CA GLY A 134 2.27 -5.76 18.04
C GLY A 134 0.89 -5.90 17.40
N GLY A 135 0.80 -5.79 16.09
CA GLY A 135 -0.37 -6.16 15.30
C GLY A 135 -1.69 -5.53 15.75
N VAL A 136 -2.72 -6.35 15.76
CA VAL A 136 -4.09 -5.98 16.19
C VAL A 136 -4.11 -5.39 17.61
N ASN A 137 -3.28 -5.89 18.52
CA ASN A 137 -3.27 -5.41 19.91
C ASN A 137 -2.77 -3.97 20.03
N LEU A 138 -1.71 -3.63 19.32
CA LEU A 138 -1.20 -2.25 19.28
C LEU A 138 -2.21 -1.31 18.62
N LEU A 139 -2.81 -1.68 17.49
CA LEU A 139 -3.83 -0.88 16.80
C LEU A 139 -5.06 -0.62 17.70
N LYS A 140 -5.53 -1.62 18.46
CA LYS A 140 -6.58 -1.43 19.46
C LYS A 140 -6.18 -0.42 20.55
N SER A 141 -4.94 -0.50 21.03
CA SER A 141 -4.43 0.41 22.06
C SER A 141 -4.31 1.86 21.56
N LEU A 142 -4.02 2.06 20.25
CA LEU A 142 -3.96 3.39 19.63
C LEU A 142 -5.33 4.03 19.43
N GLN A 143 -6.41 3.25 19.38
CA GLN A 143 -7.75 3.76 19.07
C GLN A 143 -8.26 4.77 20.11
N GLY A 144 -7.97 4.54 21.39
CA GLY A 144 -8.39 5.43 22.48
C GLY A 144 -7.75 6.83 22.38
N PRO A 145 -6.40 6.92 22.44
CA PRO A 145 -5.71 8.23 22.42
C PRO A 145 -5.71 8.92 21.06
N PHE A 146 -5.94 8.19 19.95
CA PHE A 146 -5.85 8.72 18.59
C PHE A 146 -7.11 8.40 17.78
N ALA A 147 -8.27 8.83 18.29
CA ALA A 147 -9.58 8.51 17.69
C ALA A 147 -9.74 8.98 16.24
N GLN A 148 -9.00 10.02 15.82
CA GLN A 148 -8.99 10.54 14.45
C GLN A 148 -8.12 9.73 13.47
N ALA A 149 -7.15 8.97 13.97
CA ALA A 149 -6.20 8.25 13.10
C ALA A 149 -6.84 7.03 12.44
N ARG A 150 -6.50 6.80 11.18
CA ARG A 150 -6.92 5.64 10.39
C ARG A 150 -5.69 4.94 9.80
N PHE A 151 -5.81 3.64 9.62
CA PHE A 151 -4.65 2.83 9.25
C PHE A 151 -4.89 1.95 8.03
N CYS A 152 -3.81 1.83 7.23
CA CYS A 152 -3.57 0.72 6.32
C CYS A 152 -2.51 -0.17 6.98
N ALA A 153 -2.93 -1.29 7.57
CA ALA A 153 -2.00 -2.20 8.24
C ALA A 153 -1.23 -3.03 7.22
N THR A 154 0.09 -3.08 7.34
CA THR A 154 0.97 -3.78 6.38
C THR A 154 2.11 -4.49 7.09
N GLY A 155 2.43 -5.70 6.65
CA GLY A 155 3.57 -6.48 7.16
C GLY A 155 3.13 -7.69 8.00
N GLY A 156 3.34 -8.89 7.44
CA GLY A 156 2.92 -10.17 8.04
C GLY A 156 1.42 -10.45 7.88
N ILE A 157 0.72 -9.70 7.01
CA ILE A 157 -0.72 -9.88 6.77
C ILE A 157 -0.93 -10.77 5.55
N GLY A 158 -1.87 -11.71 5.67
CA GLY A 158 -2.29 -12.65 4.65
C GLY A 158 -3.70 -13.17 4.91
N LEU A 159 -4.14 -14.16 4.15
CA LEU A 159 -5.49 -14.75 4.27
C LEU A 159 -5.84 -15.21 5.70
N HIS A 160 -4.83 -15.67 6.47
CA HIS A 160 -5.02 -16.20 7.82
C HIS A 160 -5.38 -15.14 8.88
N ASN A 161 -5.08 -13.87 8.66
CA ASN A 161 -5.26 -12.81 9.65
C ASN A 161 -5.86 -11.50 9.12
N VAL A 162 -6.05 -11.34 7.82
CA VAL A 162 -6.55 -10.10 7.19
C VAL A 162 -7.86 -9.60 7.82
N MET A 163 -8.81 -10.50 8.10
CA MET A 163 -10.10 -10.14 8.69
C MET A 163 -9.98 -9.64 10.13
N ASN A 164 -8.97 -10.09 10.89
CA ASN A 164 -8.71 -9.59 12.24
C ASN A 164 -8.31 -8.11 12.23
N TYR A 165 -7.65 -7.65 11.16
CA TYR A 165 -7.30 -6.24 10.95
C TYR A 165 -8.48 -5.43 10.47
N LEU A 166 -9.19 -5.90 9.43
CA LEU A 166 -10.33 -5.18 8.84
C LEU A 166 -11.52 -5.04 9.81
N ALA A 167 -11.63 -5.91 10.81
CA ALA A 167 -12.64 -5.79 11.87
C ALA A 167 -12.39 -4.63 12.85
N LEU A 168 -11.21 -3.98 12.81
CA LEU A 168 -10.89 -2.86 13.70
C LEU A 168 -11.46 -1.55 13.15
N GLY A 169 -12.17 -0.79 13.97
CA GLY A 169 -12.80 0.47 13.58
C GLY A 169 -11.84 1.59 13.14
N ASN A 170 -10.54 1.46 13.46
CA ASN A 170 -9.49 2.39 13.03
C ASN A 170 -8.66 1.88 11.84
N VAL A 171 -8.94 0.68 11.31
CA VAL A 171 -8.30 0.14 10.11
C VAL A 171 -9.26 0.25 8.93
N LEU A 172 -8.83 0.93 7.87
CA LEU A 172 -9.61 1.11 6.64
C LEU A 172 -9.19 0.14 5.55
N SER A 173 -7.90 -0.25 5.56
CA SER A 173 -7.36 -1.16 4.56
C SER A 173 -6.17 -1.94 5.11
N VAL A 174 -5.76 -2.96 4.37
CA VAL A 174 -4.55 -3.73 4.64
C VAL A 174 -3.66 -3.78 3.41
N GLY A 175 -2.35 -3.70 3.63
CA GLY A 175 -1.35 -3.93 2.59
C GLY A 175 -0.80 -5.35 2.69
N GLY A 176 -0.76 -6.07 1.59
CA GLY A 176 -0.23 -7.43 1.60
C GLY A 176 0.36 -7.90 0.29
N SER A 177 1.31 -8.82 0.37
CA SER A 177 2.00 -9.38 -0.81
C SER A 177 1.59 -10.81 -1.14
N TRP A 178 0.61 -11.38 -0.43
CA TRP A 178 0.20 -12.78 -0.65
C TRP A 178 -0.43 -13.00 -2.03
N ILE A 179 -1.11 -11.99 -2.59
CA ILE A 179 -1.74 -12.03 -3.92
C ILE A 179 -0.69 -12.02 -5.03
N THR A 180 0.39 -11.26 -4.82
CA THR A 180 1.45 -11.02 -5.80
C THR A 180 2.78 -11.57 -5.30
N SER A 181 2.76 -12.80 -4.73
CA SER A 181 3.99 -13.40 -4.21
C SER A 181 5.05 -13.52 -5.32
N GLN A 182 6.32 -13.32 -4.96
CA GLN A 182 7.41 -13.36 -5.92
C GLN A 182 7.51 -14.69 -6.68
N SER A 183 7.12 -15.81 -6.06
CA SER A 183 7.08 -17.12 -6.73
C SER A 183 6.07 -17.11 -7.87
N LEU A 184 4.85 -16.65 -7.64
CA LEU A 184 3.81 -16.58 -8.68
C LEU A 184 4.24 -15.67 -9.85
N VAL A 185 4.85 -14.52 -9.55
CA VAL A 185 5.33 -13.58 -10.57
C VAL A 185 6.47 -14.18 -11.38
N ARG A 186 7.48 -14.80 -10.74
CA ARG A 186 8.62 -15.44 -11.41
C ARG A 186 8.18 -16.58 -12.31
N GLU A 187 7.17 -17.35 -11.88
CA GLU A 187 6.59 -18.47 -12.63
C GLU A 187 5.54 -18.03 -13.65
N LYS A 188 5.27 -16.72 -13.76
CA LYS A 188 4.27 -16.13 -14.66
C LYS A 188 2.86 -16.71 -14.49
N ARG A 189 2.50 -17.02 -13.25
CA ARG A 189 1.21 -17.64 -12.89
C ARG A 189 0.10 -16.54 -12.78
N TRP A 190 -0.14 -15.86 -13.90
CA TRP A 190 -1.05 -14.71 -13.94
C TRP A 190 -2.50 -15.08 -13.62
N GLU A 191 -2.95 -16.27 -14.01
CA GLU A 191 -4.30 -16.74 -13.69
C GLU A 191 -4.47 -16.98 -12.18
N ASP A 192 -3.46 -17.51 -11.50
CA ASP A 192 -3.51 -17.68 -10.03
C ASP A 192 -3.53 -16.32 -9.31
N ILE A 193 -2.77 -15.36 -9.80
CA ILE A 193 -2.79 -13.97 -9.27
C ILE A 193 -4.19 -13.37 -9.45
N ARG A 194 -4.80 -13.53 -10.62
CA ARG A 194 -6.16 -13.08 -10.88
C ARG A 194 -7.16 -13.74 -9.92
N ASN A 195 -7.08 -15.04 -9.72
CA ASN A 195 -7.96 -15.78 -8.82
C ASN A 195 -7.80 -15.30 -7.36
N LEU A 196 -6.55 -15.14 -6.88
CA LEU A 196 -6.26 -14.59 -5.55
C LEU A 196 -6.78 -13.16 -5.38
N ALA A 197 -6.71 -12.32 -6.42
CA ALA A 197 -7.29 -10.97 -6.39
C ALA A 197 -8.83 -11.03 -6.26
N THR A 198 -9.49 -11.94 -7.00
CA THR A 198 -10.94 -12.16 -6.92
C THR A 198 -11.36 -12.64 -5.53
N GLU A 199 -10.64 -13.62 -4.96
CA GLU A 199 -10.87 -14.12 -3.61
C GLU A 199 -10.70 -13.03 -2.55
N ALA A 200 -9.64 -12.22 -2.67
CA ALA A 200 -9.36 -11.13 -1.73
C ALA A 200 -10.50 -10.10 -1.70
N ILE A 201 -11.10 -9.77 -2.85
CA ILE A 201 -12.24 -8.86 -2.90
C ILE A 201 -13.50 -9.48 -2.32
N ALA A 202 -13.72 -10.77 -2.54
CA ALA A 202 -14.88 -11.48 -1.99
C ALA A 202 -14.90 -11.42 -0.47
N LEU A 203 -13.74 -11.56 0.19
CA LEU A 203 -13.60 -11.44 1.65
C LEU A 203 -14.04 -10.08 2.22
N CYS A 204 -13.99 -9.02 1.41
CA CYS A 204 -14.34 -7.68 1.87
C CYS A 204 -15.83 -7.32 1.67
N LYS A 205 -16.61 -8.22 1.07
CA LYS A 205 -18.05 -8.01 0.78
C LYS A 205 -18.97 -8.68 1.78
N GLU A 206 -18.40 -9.54 2.64
CA GLU A 206 -19.09 -10.20 3.75
C GLU A 206 -19.03 -9.34 5.02
#